data_4f29ef9d7bcfd2cc5bdd37891d476bb3
#
_entry.id   4f29ef9d7bcfd2cc5bdd37891d476bb3
#
_cell.length_a   1.000
_cell.length_b   1.000
_cell.length_c   1.000
_cell.angle_alpha   90.00
_cell.angle_beta   90.00
_cell.angle_gamma   90.00
#
_symmetry.space_group_name_H-M   'P 1'
#
loop_
_entity.id
_entity.type
_entity.pdbx_description
1 polymer ?
#
loop_
_entity_poly.entity_id
_entity_poly.type
_entity_poly.pdbx_seq_one_letter_code
_entity_poly.pdbx_strand_id
1 'polypeptide(L)'
;MSTLPFDVAVGSVQGREHARSGRNNQDAACVRGSEHGLVVVVADGCGSQPCSELGAQLGARRLAQAAQARLQRGEAVDGADFLPGLRGDLLELMEGLASTLGRDVLGDLLFTLVGAVVTPAHTLVFSSGDGVWMLNGEVHALGPFPGNAPPYLAYALLRGEDVRLEPRALVPTEDVHALLVGTDGVGDLLSLAQARLPERDEPVGPLSRFWTEDRYFTNPDAMRRRLAQLNRESVRADFAERRLLRTPGLLTDDTTLVVLRRRMGRA
;
A
#
# COMPACT_ATOMS: atom_id res chain seq x y z
N MET A 1 -10.21 16.47 -9.93
CA MET A 1 -10.47 15.97 -8.56
C MET A 1 -11.69 15.04 -8.64
N SER A 2 -11.70 13.94 -7.89
CA SER A 2 -12.86 13.04 -7.87
C SER A 2 -14.06 13.75 -7.23
N THR A 3 -15.25 13.55 -7.82
CA THR A 3 -16.54 14.04 -7.28
C THR A 3 -17.09 13.12 -6.19
N LEU A 4 -16.47 11.97 -5.97
CA LEU A 4 -16.90 11.01 -4.96
C LEU A 4 -16.74 11.58 -3.53
N PRO A 5 -17.66 11.20 -2.62
CA PRO A 5 -17.72 11.75 -1.27
C PRO A 5 -16.68 11.12 -0.33
N PHE A 6 -15.43 11.01 -0.75
CA PHE A 6 -14.36 10.47 0.08
C PHE A 6 -13.24 11.48 0.32
N ASP A 7 -12.77 11.52 1.55
CA ASP A 7 -11.49 12.11 1.92
C ASP A 7 -10.42 11.02 1.77
N VAL A 8 -9.20 11.44 1.41
CA VAL A 8 -8.07 10.53 1.18
C VAL A 8 -6.91 10.94 2.06
N ALA A 9 -6.30 9.97 2.72
CA ALA A 9 -5.06 10.14 3.45
C ALA A 9 -4.03 9.10 3.02
N VAL A 10 -2.77 9.52 2.88
CA VAL A 10 -1.67 8.66 2.44
C VAL A 10 -0.50 8.79 3.41
N GLY A 11 0.11 7.68 3.76
CA GLY A 11 1.35 7.65 4.53
C GLY A 11 2.28 6.56 4.02
N SER A 12 3.57 6.89 3.98
CA SER A 12 4.64 5.95 3.64
C SER A 12 5.86 6.30 4.48
N VAL A 13 6.52 5.29 5.03
CA VAL A 13 7.75 5.43 5.80
C VAL A 13 8.65 4.24 5.55
N GLN A 14 9.93 4.51 5.46
CA GLN A 14 10.96 3.48 5.37
C GLN A 14 11.06 2.68 6.67
N GLY A 15 11.16 1.36 6.54
CA GLY A 15 11.39 0.43 7.64
C GLY A 15 12.78 0.57 8.27
N ARG A 16 12.91 0.19 9.53
CA ARG A 16 14.20 0.29 10.23
C ARG A 16 15.27 -0.63 9.64
N GLU A 17 14.90 -1.79 9.10
CA GLU A 17 15.88 -2.71 8.52
C GLU A 17 16.41 -2.19 7.17
N HIS A 18 15.55 -1.56 6.36
CA HIS A 18 15.98 -0.86 5.14
C HIS A 18 16.84 0.36 5.48
N ALA A 19 16.47 1.15 6.48
CA ALA A 19 17.27 2.27 6.94
C ALA A 19 18.66 1.84 7.43
N ARG A 20 18.77 0.74 8.17
CA ARG A 20 20.03 0.18 8.65
C ARG A 20 20.93 -0.36 7.56
N SER A 21 20.34 -0.97 6.54
CA SER A 21 21.07 -1.51 5.40
C SER A 21 21.38 -0.49 4.31
N GLY A 22 20.96 0.79 4.49
CA GLY A 22 21.16 1.85 3.51
C GLY A 22 20.35 1.67 2.24
N ARG A 23 19.23 0.93 2.30
CA ARG A 23 18.29 0.74 1.19
C ARG A 23 17.27 1.86 1.16
N ASN A 24 16.67 2.09 0.01
CA ASN A 24 15.52 2.99 -0.11
C ASN A 24 14.26 2.36 0.50
N ASN A 25 13.23 3.18 0.70
CA ASN A 25 11.87 2.69 0.88
C ASN A 25 11.42 2.01 -0.41
N GLN A 26 11.13 0.71 -0.36
CA GLN A 26 10.76 -0.12 -1.51
C GLN A 26 9.25 -0.13 -1.76
N ASP A 27 8.48 0.49 -0.88
CA ASP A 27 7.05 0.69 -1.06
C ASP A 27 6.70 1.85 -1.99
N ALA A 28 5.52 1.78 -2.55
CA ALA A 28 4.92 2.86 -3.32
C ALA A 28 3.42 2.99 -3.07
N ALA A 29 2.89 4.20 -3.24
CA ALA A 29 1.47 4.46 -3.30
C ALA A 29 1.12 5.34 -4.49
N CYS A 30 -0.02 5.09 -5.11
CA CYS A 30 -0.59 5.94 -6.15
C CYS A 30 -2.07 6.16 -5.92
N VAL A 31 -2.48 7.42 -5.91
CA VAL A 31 -3.89 7.83 -5.81
C VAL A 31 -4.24 8.65 -7.05
N ARG A 32 -5.28 8.26 -7.75
CA ARG A 32 -5.81 8.99 -8.91
C ARG A 32 -7.32 9.14 -8.82
N GLY A 33 -7.78 10.38 -8.93
CA GLY A 33 -9.20 10.71 -8.94
C GLY A 33 -9.61 11.42 -10.22
N SER A 34 -10.78 11.05 -10.76
CA SER A 34 -11.44 11.71 -11.88
C SER A 34 -12.94 11.83 -11.59
N GLU A 35 -13.71 12.38 -12.53
CA GLU A 35 -15.18 12.35 -12.48
C GLU A 35 -15.76 10.93 -12.57
N HIS A 36 -15.01 9.98 -13.16
CA HIS A 36 -15.44 8.58 -13.33
C HIS A 36 -15.17 7.71 -12.11
N GLY A 37 -14.24 8.10 -11.24
CA GLY A 37 -13.89 7.31 -10.08
C GLY A 37 -12.59 7.71 -9.39
N LEU A 38 -12.32 7.01 -8.29
CA LEU A 38 -11.10 7.12 -7.50
C LEU A 38 -10.38 5.76 -7.52
N VAL A 39 -9.10 5.79 -7.86
CA VAL A 39 -8.23 4.60 -7.85
C VAL A 39 -7.12 4.81 -6.84
N VAL A 40 -6.92 3.84 -5.98
CA VAL A 40 -5.83 3.78 -5.01
C VAL A 40 -5.09 2.47 -5.18
N VAL A 41 -3.76 2.52 -5.18
CA VAL A 41 -2.89 1.35 -5.27
C VAL A 41 -1.72 1.55 -4.32
N VAL A 42 -1.40 0.55 -3.53
CA VAL A 42 -0.12 0.42 -2.84
C VAL A 42 0.62 -0.78 -3.42
N ALA A 43 1.92 -0.71 -3.45
CA ALA A 43 2.79 -1.78 -3.90
C ALA A 43 4.00 -1.87 -3.00
N ASP A 44 4.44 -3.11 -2.73
CA ASP A 44 5.59 -3.43 -1.91
C ASP A 44 6.63 -4.14 -2.78
N GLY A 45 7.81 -3.57 -2.87
CA GLY A 45 8.92 -4.12 -3.66
C GLY A 45 9.66 -5.22 -2.91
N CYS A 46 9.97 -6.31 -3.59
CA CYS A 46 10.63 -7.48 -3.01
C CYS A 46 11.94 -7.11 -2.28
N GLY A 47 11.96 -7.22 -0.95
CA GLY A 47 13.07 -6.82 -0.10
C GLY A 47 14.41 -7.52 -0.38
N SER A 48 14.42 -8.67 -1.06
CA SER A 48 15.64 -9.35 -1.48
C SER A 48 16.28 -8.75 -2.75
N GLN A 49 15.56 -7.90 -3.50
CA GLN A 49 16.04 -7.27 -4.71
C GLN A 49 16.67 -5.89 -4.42
N PRO A 50 17.71 -5.49 -5.15
CA PRO A 50 18.44 -4.25 -4.85
C PRO A 50 17.66 -2.97 -5.19
N CYS A 51 16.77 -2.99 -6.19
CA CYS A 51 16.08 -1.83 -6.76
C CYS A 51 14.59 -2.06 -6.96
N SER A 52 13.94 -2.89 -6.14
CA SER A 52 12.51 -3.23 -6.29
C SER A 52 11.57 -2.04 -6.06
N GLU A 53 12.04 -0.95 -5.44
CA GLU A 53 11.29 0.32 -5.40
C GLU A 53 10.93 0.84 -6.79
N LEU A 54 11.74 0.55 -7.80
CA LEU A 54 11.44 0.91 -9.19
C LEU A 54 10.18 0.18 -9.67
N GLY A 55 10.13 -1.14 -9.45
CA GLY A 55 8.98 -1.98 -9.79
C GLY A 55 7.72 -1.53 -9.08
N ALA A 56 7.79 -1.33 -7.76
CA ALA A 56 6.67 -0.87 -6.94
C ALA A 56 6.12 0.48 -7.44
N GLN A 57 7.00 1.47 -7.69
CA GLN A 57 6.60 2.79 -8.17
C GLN A 57 5.97 2.77 -9.58
N LEU A 58 6.58 2.04 -10.51
CA LEU A 58 6.07 1.94 -11.88
C LEU A 58 4.76 1.14 -11.90
N GLY A 59 4.71 0.03 -11.15
CA GLY A 59 3.54 -0.84 -11.05
C GLY A 59 2.33 -0.11 -10.48
N ALA A 60 2.47 0.55 -9.33
CA ALA A 60 1.38 1.32 -8.72
C ALA A 60 0.85 2.42 -9.64
N ARG A 61 1.76 3.16 -10.30
CA ARG A 61 1.38 4.25 -11.22
C ARG A 61 0.72 3.72 -12.49
N ARG A 62 1.28 2.68 -13.12
CA ARG A 62 0.73 2.09 -14.35
C ARG A 62 -0.67 1.54 -14.09
N LEU A 63 -0.82 0.79 -12.99
CA LEU A 63 -2.11 0.20 -12.64
C LEU A 63 -3.18 1.26 -12.39
N ALA A 64 -2.84 2.32 -11.65
CA ALA A 64 -3.78 3.41 -11.40
C ALA A 64 -4.12 4.18 -12.69
N GLN A 65 -3.18 4.34 -13.63
CA GLN A 65 -3.43 4.94 -14.93
C GLN A 65 -4.33 4.07 -15.80
N ALA A 66 -4.05 2.77 -15.87
CA ALA A 66 -4.82 1.82 -16.66
C ALA A 66 -6.26 1.72 -16.15
N ALA A 67 -6.46 1.65 -14.82
CA ALA A 67 -7.79 1.66 -14.22
C ALA A 67 -8.56 2.94 -14.56
N GLN A 68 -7.94 4.11 -14.43
CA GLN A 68 -8.58 5.38 -14.82
C GLN A 68 -8.95 5.43 -16.31
N ALA A 69 -8.08 4.95 -17.19
CA ALA A 69 -8.35 4.90 -18.63
C ALA A 69 -9.54 3.97 -18.95
N ARG A 70 -9.67 2.83 -18.24
CA ARG A 70 -10.81 1.90 -18.36
C ARG A 70 -12.12 2.56 -17.89
N LEU A 71 -12.08 3.23 -16.73
CA LEU A 71 -13.25 3.97 -16.24
C LEU A 71 -13.69 5.07 -17.22
N GLN A 72 -12.76 5.79 -17.83
CA GLN A 72 -13.06 6.81 -18.86
C GLN A 72 -13.72 6.23 -20.11
N ARG A 73 -13.41 4.97 -20.46
CA ARG A 73 -14.09 4.24 -21.54
C ARG A 73 -15.43 3.63 -21.13
N GLY A 74 -15.84 3.79 -19.87
CA GLY A 74 -17.10 3.25 -19.34
C GLY A 74 -17.03 1.75 -19.02
N GLU A 75 -15.83 1.18 -18.87
CA GLU A 75 -15.70 -0.22 -18.46
C GLU A 75 -16.16 -0.37 -17.00
N ALA A 76 -17.04 -1.36 -16.77
CA ALA A 76 -17.56 -1.65 -15.45
C ALA A 76 -16.53 -2.40 -14.59
N VAL A 77 -16.37 -2.00 -13.33
CA VAL A 77 -15.38 -2.59 -12.41
C VAL A 77 -15.74 -4.02 -11.99
N ASP A 78 -16.99 -4.39 -12.08
CA ASP A 78 -17.55 -5.74 -11.88
C ASP A 78 -17.54 -6.60 -13.16
N GLY A 79 -17.07 -6.05 -14.28
CA GLY A 79 -16.91 -6.77 -15.53
C GLY A 79 -15.80 -7.82 -15.47
N ALA A 80 -16.05 -8.98 -16.10
CA ALA A 80 -15.12 -10.12 -16.09
C ALA A 80 -13.72 -9.77 -16.65
N ASP A 81 -13.64 -8.79 -17.56
CA ASP A 81 -12.40 -8.41 -18.23
C ASP A 81 -11.64 -7.27 -17.54
N PHE A 82 -12.20 -6.67 -16.47
CA PHE A 82 -11.59 -5.49 -15.84
C PHE A 82 -10.23 -5.82 -15.22
N LEU A 83 -10.17 -6.79 -14.29
CA LEU A 83 -8.91 -7.19 -13.65
C LEU A 83 -7.94 -7.90 -14.60
N PRO A 84 -8.38 -8.84 -15.48
CA PRO A 84 -7.52 -9.39 -16.52
C PRO A 84 -6.88 -8.34 -17.43
N GLY A 85 -7.66 -7.34 -17.82
CA GLY A 85 -7.15 -6.23 -18.61
C GLY A 85 -6.10 -5.39 -17.88
N LEU A 86 -6.33 -5.05 -16.59
CA LEU A 86 -5.34 -4.35 -15.77
C LEU A 86 -4.04 -5.16 -15.64
N ARG A 87 -4.15 -6.48 -15.45
CA ARG A 87 -3.00 -7.38 -15.43
C ARG A 87 -2.24 -7.32 -16.77
N GLY A 88 -2.95 -7.38 -17.89
CA GLY A 88 -2.33 -7.28 -19.22
C GLY A 88 -1.55 -5.98 -19.40
N ASP A 89 -2.16 -4.86 -19.07
CA ASP A 89 -1.52 -3.54 -19.13
C ASP A 89 -0.22 -3.46 -18.30
N LEU A 90 -0.18 -4.16 -17.17
CA LEU A 90 0.99 -4.16 -16.28
C LEU A 90 2.09 -5.09 -16.81
N LEU A 91 1.73 -6.27 -17.31
CA LEU A 91 2.68 -7.20 -17.94
C LEU A 91 3.30 -6.60 -19.21
N GLU A 92 2.53 -5.89 -20.02
CA GLU A 92 3.02 -5.17 -21.20
C GLU A 92 4.09 -4.13 -20.81
N LEU A 93 3.86 -3.37 -19.74
CA LEU A 93 4.88 -2.44 -19.21
C LEU A 93 6.16 -3.19 -18.81
N MET A 94 6.03 -4.27 -18.04
CA MET A 94 7.19 -5.04 -17.55
C MET A 94 7.98 -5.66 -18.73
N GLU A 95 7.29 -6.22 -19.71
CA GLU A 95 7.92 -6.79 -20.90
C GLU A 95 8.61 -5.72 -21.74
N GLY A 96 7.98 -4.55 -21.92
CA GLY A 96 8.58 -3.40 -22.60
C GLY A 96 9.86 -2.90 -21.92
N LEU A 97 9.86 -2.84 -20.59
CA LEU A 97 11.07 -2.49 -19.82
C LEU A 97 12.16 -3.57 -19.96
N ALA A 98 11.80 -4.85 -19.85
CA ALA A 98 12.74 -5.95 -20.01
C ALA A 98 13.33 -6.03 -21.41
N SER A 99 12.58 -5.70 -22.46
CA SER A 99 13.08 -5.66 -23.83
C SER A 99 14.02 -4.49 -24.09
N THR A 100 13.79 -3.36 -23.43
CA THR A 100 14.55 -2.11 -23.63
C THR A 100 15.83 -2.07 -22.78
N LEU A 101 15.76 -2.52 -21.52
CA LEU A 101 16.83 -2.42 -20.52
C LEU A 101 17.55 -3.74 -20.26
N GLY A 102 17.07 -4.85 -20.84
CA GLY A 102 17.56 -6.20 -20.60
C GLY A 102 16.67 -6.97 -19.61
N ARG A 103 16.65 -8.30 -19.75
CA ARG A 103 15.76 -9.16 -18.94
C ARG A 103 16.08 -9.17 -17.43
N ASP A 104 17.29 -8.80 -17.07
CA ASP A 104 17.72 -8.76 -15.67
C ASP A 104 16.90 -7.75 -14.84
N VAL A 105 16.34 -6.72 -15.48
CA VAL A 105 15.45 -5.75 -14.83
C VAL A 105 14.16 -6.38 -14.28
N LEU A 106 13.76 -7.56 -14.77
CA LEU A 106 12.58 -8.24 -14.23
C LEU A 106 12.73 -8.62 -12.75
N GLY A 107 13.94 -8.79 -12.23
CA GLY A 107 14.21 -8.95 -10.81
C GLY A 107 13.82 -7.72 -10.00
N ASP A 108 14.09 -6.52 -10.52
CA ASP A 108 13.70 -5.24 -9.91
C ASP A 108 12.21 -4.93 -10.04
N LEU A 109 11.47 -5.71 -10.85
CA LEU A 109 10.02 -5.59 -11.03
C LEU A 109 9.23 -6.63 -10.19
N LEU A 110 9.85 -7.24 -9.18
CA LEU A 110 9.16 -8.09 -8.22
C LEU A 110 8.52 -7.20 -7.16
N PHE A 111 7.21 -7.12 -7.16
CA PHE A 111 6.44 -6.40 -6.15
C PHE A 111 5.07 -7.04 -5.95
N THR A 112 4.52 -6.89 -4.75
CA THR A 112 3.13 -7.20 -4.43
C THR A 112 2.28 -5.94 -4.54
N LEU A 113 0.98 -6.07 -4.57
CA LEU A 113 0.10 -4.91 -4.63
C LEU A 113 -1.27 -5.17 -3.99
N VAL A 114 -1.81 -4.12 -3.39
CA VAL A 114 -3.21 -4.03 -2.97
C VAL A 114 -3.80 -2.75 -3.55
N GLY A 115 -4.95 -2.87 -4.21
CA GLY A 115 -5.59 -1.73 -4.83
C GLY A 115 -7.09 -1.69 -4.62
N ALA A 116 -7.67 -0.52 -4.82
CA ALA A 116 -9.11 -0.36 -4.90
C ALA A 116 -9.51 0.62 -5.99
N VAL A 117 -10.63 0.32 -6.62
CA VAL A 117 -11.31 1.19 -7.58
C VAL A 117 -12.69 1.51 -7.04
N VAL A 118 -12.93 2.80 -6.82
CA VAL A 118 -14.20 3.32 -6.32
C VAL A 118 -14.89 4.09 -7.42
N THR A 119 -16.04 3.64 -7.86
CA THR A 119 -16.93 4.31 -8.80
C THR A 119 -18.17 4.83 -8.06
N PRO A 120 -19.07 5.59 -8.71
CA PRO A 120 -20.35 5.94 -8.07
C PRO A 120 -21.20 4.72 -7.68
N ALA A 121 -21.13 3.62 -8.44
CA ALA A 121 -21.94 2.42 -8.23
C ALA A 121 -21.25 1.37 -7.34
N HIS A 122 -20.03 0.98 -7.69
CA HIS A 122 -19.34 -0.12 -7.03
C HIS A 122 -17.93 0.26 -6.57
N THR A 123 -17.52 -0.36 -5.49
CA THR A 123 -16.13 -0.37 -4.98
C THR A 123 -15.57 -1.77 -5.10
N LEU A 124 -14.50 -1.90 -5.87
CA LEU A 124 -13.72 -3.13 -6.05
C LEU A 124 -12.41 -3.02 -5.27
N VAL A 125 -12.12 -4.01 -4.43
CA VAL A 125 -10.79 -4.22 -3.81
C VAL A 125 -10.15 -5.42 -4.47
N PHE A 126 -8.87 -5.33 -4.79
CA PHE A 126 -8.12 -6.40 -5.46
C PHE A 126 -6.66 -6.42 -4.98
N SER A 127 -5.98 -7.55 -5.19
CA SER A 127 -4.57 -7.68 -4.84
C SER A 127 -3.83 -8.70 -5.73
N SER A 128 -2.50 -8.66 -5.68
CA SER A 128 -1.59 -9.73 -6.09
C SER A 128 -0.47 -9.80 -5.06
N GLY A 129 -0.28 -10.98 -4.45
CA GLY A 129 0.65 -11.16 -3.33
C GLY A 129 0.05 -10.77 -1.99
N ASP A 130 0.91 -10.38 -1.05
CA ASP A 130 0.57 -10.01 0.33
C ASP A 130 0.21 -8.53 0.50
N GLY A 131 -0.07 -8.16 1.74
CA GLY A 131 -0.50 -6.83 2.12
C GLY A 131 -1.72 -6.84 3.04
N VAL A 132 -2.32 -5.69 3.23
CA VAL A 132 -3.49 -5.51 4.12
C VAL A 132 -4.55 -4.68 3.41
N TRP A 133 -5.81 -5.08 3.56
CA TRP A 133 -6.93 -4.22 3.22
C TRP A 133 -7.96 -4.22 4.34
N MET A 134 -8.76 -3.15 4.42
CA MET A 134 -9.84 -3.03 5.40
C MET A 134 -11.04 -2.38 4.73
N LEU A 135 -12.22 -2.90 5.02
CA LEU A 135 -13.50 -2.32 4.62
C LEU A 135 -14.37 -2.14 5.85
N ASN A 136 -14.82 -0.91 6.10
CA ASN A 136 -15.73 -0.56 7.20
C ASN A 136 -15.28 -1.03 8.60
N GLY A 137 -13.95 -1.14 8.81
CA GLY A 137 -13.36 -1.57 10.09
C GLY A 137 -13.00 -3.06 10.15
N GLU A 138 -13.46 -3.88 9.21
CA GLU A 138 -13.05 -5.27 9.08
C GLU A 138 -11.71 -5.35 8.34
N VAL A 139 -10.66 -5.83 9.03
CA VAL A 139 -9.28 -5.86 8.52
C VAL A 139 -8.94 -7.26 8.04
N HIS A 140 -8.35 -7.35 6.85
CA HIS A 140 -7.92 -8.59 6.21
C HIS A 140 -6.43 -8.50 5.88
N ALA A 141 -5.62 -9.37 6.48
CA ALA A 141 -4.24 -9.58 6.09
C ALA A 141 -4.16 -10.65 5.00
N LEU A 142 -3.34 -10.39 3.98
CA LEU A 142 -3.08 -11.31 2.87
C LEU A 142 -1.75 -12.03 3.15
N GLY A 143 -1.75 -13.35 3.14
CA GLY A 143 -0.61 -14.17 3.55
C GLY A 143 -0.79 -14.75 4.96
N PRO A 144 0.26 -15.32 5.58
CA PRO A 144 1.60 -15.46 5.00
C PRO A 144 1.67 -16.47 3.87
N PHE A 145 2.63 -16.29 2.96
CA PHE A 145 2.90 -17.22 1.87
C PHE A 145 4.03 -18.19 2.23
N PRO A 146 4.06 -19.42 1.66
CA PRO A 146 5.11 -20.37 1.90
C PRO A 146 6.50 -19.78 1.59
N GLY A 147 7.43 -19.92 2.53
CA GLY A 147 8.79 -19.41 2.37
C GLY A 147 8.89 -17.88 2.30
N ASN A 148 7.86 -17.16 2.74
CA ASN A 148 7.74 -15.69 2.60
C ASN A 148 7.94 -15.23 1.14
N ALA A 149 7.44 -16.02 0.17
CA ALA A 149 7.53 -15.75 -1.25
C ALA A 149 6.11 -15.59 -1.84
N PRO A 150 5.56 -14.37 -1.83
CA PRO A 150 4.26 -14.11 -2.44
C PRO A 150 4.31 -14.25 -3.96
N PRO A 151 3.17 -14.50 -4.63
CA PRO A 151 3.11 -14.56 -6.09
C PRO A 151 3.28 -13.16 -6.69
N TYR A 152 4.44 -12.88 -7.26
CA TYR A 152 4.72 -11.65 -7.99
C TYR A 152 4.23 -11.74 -9.43
N LEU A 153 3.57 -10.70 -9.95
CA LEU A 153 3.10 -10.67 -11.35
C LEU A 153 4.22 -10.89 -12.37
N ALA A 154 5.43 -10.44 -12.08
CA ALA A 154 6.60 -10.66 -12.95
C ALA A 154 6.95 -12.14 -13.13
N TYR A 155 6.47 -13.06 -12.26
CA TYR A 155 6.65 -14.50 -12.46
C TYR A 155 5.92 -15.03 -13.71
N ALA A 156 4.90 -14.33 -14.19
CA ALA A 156 4.29 -14.64 -15.49
C ALA A 156 5.31 -14.53 -16.64
N LEU A 157 6.23 -13.55 -16.58
CA LEU A 157 7.27 -13.33 -17.59
C LEU A 157 8.54 -14.13 -17.31
N LEU A 158 8.88 -14.33 -16.04
CA LEU A 158 10.10 -15.03 -15.63
C LEU A 158 9.95 -16.56 -15.69
N ARG A 159 8.76 -17.08 -15.32
CA ARG A 159 8.53 -18.52 -15.08
C ARG A 159 7.32 -19.08 -15.82
N GLY A 160 6.54 -18.24 -16.53
CA GLY A 160 5.30 -18.64 -17.18
C GLY A 160 4.18 -18.98 -16.19
N GLU A 161 4.24 -18.50 -14.94
CA GLU A 161 3.22 -18.72 -13.93
C GLU A 161 1.96 -17.90 -14.21
N ASP A 162 0.77 -18.49 -13.94
CA ASP A 162 -0.50 -17.76 -14.08
C ASP A 162 -0.80 -16.95 -12.81
N VAL A 163 -0.01 -15.93 -12.56
CA VAL A 163 -0.26 -14.99 -11.45
C VAL A 163 -1.33 -13.98 -11.87
N ARG A 164 -2.34 -13.77 -11.01
CA ARG A 164 -3.51 -12.95 -11.32
C ARG A 164 -3.66 -11.77 -10.35
N LEU A 165 -4.44 -10.78 -10.79
CA LEU A 165 -5.05 -9.82 -9.89
C LEU A 165 -6.34 -10.45 -9.34
N GLU A 166 -6.37 -10.69 -8.03
CA GLU A 166 -7.48 -11.37 -7.37
C GLU A 166 -8.48 -10.36 -6.78
N PRO A 167 -9.77 -10.45 -7.08
CA PRO A 167 -10.77 -9.64 -6.41
C PRO A 167 -10.86 -10.06 -4.93
N ARG A 168 -10.90 -9.08 -4.02
CA ARG A 168 -11.01 -9.29 -2.58
C ARG A 168 -12.36 -8.89 -2.04
N ALA A 169 -12.93 -7.81 -2.58
CA ALA A 169 -14.28 -7.37 -2.28
C ALA A 169 -14.86 -6.63 -3.48
N LEU A 170 -16.15 -6.80 -3.69
CA LEU A 170 -16.95 -6.00 -4.63
C LEU A 170 -18.26 -5.67 -3.93
N VAL A 171 -18.46 -4.39 -3.62
CA VAL A 171 -19.61 -3.91 -2.83
C VAL A 171 -20.22 -2.66 -3.46
N PRO A 172 -21.51 -2.37 -3.22
CA PRO A 172 -22.07 -1.06 -3.54
C PRO A 172 -21.27 0.05 -2.87
N THR A 173 -20.91 1.10 -3.61
CA THR A 173 -20.10 2.20 -3.05
C THR A 173 -20.84 2.96 -1.95
N GLU A 174 -22.17 2.97 -1.96
CA GLU A 174 -22.97 3.58 -0.89
C GLU A 174 -22.73 2.93 0.48
N ASP A 175 -22.40 1.64 0.52
CA ASP A 175 -22.12 0.89 1.75
C ASP A 175 -20.70 1.10 2.28
N VAL A 176 -19.83 1.78 1.53
CA VAL A 176 -18.44 2.01 1.94
C VAL A 176 -18.36 3.27 2.80
N HIS A 177 -18.01 3.12 4.08
CA HIS A 177 -17.78 4.22 5.02
C HIS A 177 -16.29 4.53 5.18
N ALA A 178 -15.46 3.47 5.24
CA ALA A 178 -14.01 3.57 5.28
C ALA A 178 -13.38 2.41 4.54
N LEU A 179 -12.29 2.68 3.83
CA LEU A 179 -11.47 1.70 3.13
C LEU A 179 -10.00 2.01 3.40
N LEU A 180 -9.20 0.97 3.64
CA LEU A 180 -7.74 1.06 3.71
C LEU A 180 -7.15 0.01 2.79
N VAL A 181 -6.10 0.39 2.09
CA VAL A 181 -5.17 -0.52 1.42
C VAL A 181 -3.77 -0.24 1.91
N GLY A 182 -2.98 -1.27 2.17
CA GLY A 182 -1.64 -1.14 2.73
C GLY A 182 -0.71 -2.29 2.35
N THR A 183 0.60 -2.04 2.43
CA THR A 183 1.64 -3.05 2.31
C THR A 183 1.65 -3.94 3.56
N ASP A 184 2.42 -5.03 3.58
CA ASP A 184 2.46 -5.98 4.70
C ASP A 184 2.96 -5.33 6.01
N GLY A 185 3.83 -4.30 5.94
CA GLY A 185 4.25 -3.49 7.09
C GLY A 185 3.07 -2.86 7.86
N VAL A 186 1.89 -2.72 7.25
CA VAL A 186 0.66 -2.33 7.96
C VAL A 186 0.18 -3.44 8.90
N GLY A 187 0.49 -4.70 8.60
CA GLY A 187 0.23 -5.83 9.50
C GLY A 187 0.97 -5.70 10.83
N ASP A 188 2.19 -5.15 10.82
CA ASP A 188 2.95 -4.86 12.03
C ASP A 188 2.19 -3.87 12.95
N LEU A 189 1.54 -2.86 12.39
CA LEU A 189 0.76 -1.89 13.16
C LEU A 189 -0.38 -2.53 13.96
N LEU A 190 -0.96 -3.62 13.45
CA LEU A 190 -2.02 -4.35 14.17
C LEU A 190 -1.48 -4.95 15.48
N SER A 191 -0.28 -5.53 15.43
CA SER A 191 0.37 -6.14 16.59
C SER A 191 0.89 -5.09 17.59
N LEU A 192 1.19 -3.88 17.13
CA LEU A 192 1.81 -2.81 17.89
C LEU A 192 0.82 -1.91 18.64
N ALA A 193 -0.49 -2.15 18.57
CA ALA A 193 -1.50 -1.26 19.13
C ALA A 193 -1.27 -0.89 20.61
N GLN A 194 -0.76 -1.81 21.42
CA GLN A 194 -0.44 -1.61 22.84
C GLN A 194 1.01 -1.21 23.09
N ALA A 195 1.87 -1.23 22.07
CA ALA A 195 3.25 -0.79 22.19
C ALA A 195 3.31 0.72 22.47
N ARG A 196 4.38 1.17 23.11
CA ARG A 196 4.61 2.59 23.38
C ARG A 196 5.45 3.21 22.29
N LEU A 197 5.14 4.45 21.94
CA LEU A 197 5.95 5.25 21.04
C LEU A 197 7.38 5.40 21.58
N PRO A 198 8.41 5.35 20.73
CA PRO A 198 9.76 5.71 21.13
C PRO A 198 9.78 7.11 21.78
N GLU A 199 10.46 7.24 22.91
CA GLU A 199 10.61 8.49 23.69
C GLU A 199 9.31 9.10 24.28
N ARG A 200 8.17 8.47 24.12
CA ARG A 200 6.88 8.99 24.63
C ARG A 200 6.13 7.91 25.40
N ASP A 201 5.47 8.34 26.47
CA ASP A 201 4.57 7.48 27.23
C ASP A 201 3.16 7.47 26.62
N GLU A 202 3.09 7.27 25.32
CA GLU A 202 1.86 7.26 24.52
C GLU A 202 1.77 5.93 23.75
N PRO A 203 0.64 5.22 23.79
CA PRO A 203 0.46 4.01 23.00
C PRO A 203 0.40 4.32 21.50
N VAL A 204 0.84 3.37 20.70
CA VAL A 204 0.68 3.40 19.24
C VAL A 204 -0.79 3.61 18.90
N GLY A 205 -1.66 2.86 19.58
CA GLY A 205 -3.09 2.88 19.40
C GLY A 205 -3.56 1.96 18.26
N PRO A 206 -4.86 1.75 18.17
CA PRO A 206 -5.43 0.86 17.17
C PRO A 206 -5.31 1.45 15.75
N LEU A 207 -5.27 0.57 14.75
CA LEU A 207 -5.24 0.96 13.33
C LEU A 207 -6.43 1.85 12.95
N SER A 208 -7.57 1.69 13.64
CA SER A 208 -8.79 2.49 13.42
C SER A 208 -8.57 4.00 13.53
N ARG A 209 -7.55 4.44 14.25
CA ARG A 209 -7.19 5.89 14.34
C ARG A 209 -7.00 6.51 12.96
N PHE A 210 -6.47 5.77 11.98
CA PHE A 210 -6.18 6.30 10.65
C PHE A 210 -7.42 6.64 9.82
N TRP A 211 -8.60 6.09 10.17
CA TRP A 211 -9.86 6.47 9.50
C TRP A 211 -10.87 7.18 10.40
N THR A 212 -10.65 7.20 11.71
CA THR A 212 -11.57 7.87 12.64
C THR A 212 -11.12 9.27 13.02
N GLU A 213 -9.81 9.57 13.01
CA GLU A 213 -9.29 10.87 13.43
C GLU A 213 -9.19 11.86 12.26
N ASP A 214 -9.83 13.03 12.39
CA ASP A 214 -9.89 14.06 11.35
C ASP A 214 -8.53 14.60 10.92
N ARG A 215 -7.55 14.61 11.82
CA ARG A 215 -6.21 15.15 11.55
C ARG A 215 -5.53 14.53 10.33
N TYR A 216 -5.82 13.26 10.03
CA TYR A 216 -5.21 12.55 8.89
C TYR A 216 -5.76 13.02 7.54
N PHE A 217 -6.95 13.63 7.55
CA PHE A 217 -7.61 14.11 6.33
C PHE A 217 -7.55 15.65 6.18
N THR A 218 -7.29 16.36 7.27
CA THR A 218 -7.12 17.81 7.26
C THR A 218 -5.69 18.27 7.01
N ASN A 219 -4.71 17.41 7.36
CA ASN A 219 -3.29 17.66 7.12
C ASN A 219 -2.69 16.51 6.28
N PRO A 220 -2.33 16.76 5.01
CA PRO A 220 -1.85 15.72 4.09
C PRO A 220 -0.58 15.00 4.56
N ASP A 221 0.17 15.60 5.49
CA ASP A 221 1.42 15.04 6.02
C ASP A 221 1.23 14.31 7.37
N ALA A 222 0.03 14.37 7.95
CA ALA A 222 -0.21 13.86 9.31
C ALA A 222 0.03 12.34 9.42
N MET A 223 -0.38 11.57 8.41
CA MET A 223 -0.21 10.13 8.40
C MET A 223 1.27 9.75 8.31
N ARG A 224 2.00 10.32 7.35
CA ARG A 224 3.45 10.10 7.22
C ARG A 224 4.20 10.49 8.50
N ARG A 225 3.85 11.62 9.11
CA ARG A 225 4.46 12.05 10.40
C ARG A 225 4.17 11.05 11.52
N ARG A 226 2.96 10.49 11.57
CA ARG A 226 2.65 9.47 12.59
C ARG A 226 3.48 8.22 12.39
N LEU A 227 3.60 7.70 11.18
CA LEU A 227 4.45 6.56 10.86
C LEU A 227 5.93 6.85 11.19
N ALA A 228 6.43 8.03 10.83
CA ALA A 228 7.79 8.43 11.16
C ALA A 228 8.04 8.54 12.68
N GLN A 229 7.04 8.92 13.48
CA GLN A 229 7.13 8.90 14.94
C GLN A 229 7.23 7.48 15.50
N LEU A 230 6.47 6.53 14.91
CA LEU A 230 6.52 5.10 15.27
C LEU A 230 7.91 4.51 14.96
N ASN A 231 8.52 4.95 13.87
CA ASN A 231 9.79 4.40 13.40
C ASN A 231 11.02 5.23 13.80
N ARG A 232 10.86 6.15 14.74
CA ARG A 232 11.98 6.95 15.24
C ARG A 232 12.89 6.13 16.14
N GLU A 233 14.18 6.04 15.80
CA GLU A 233 15.20 5.54 16.72
C GLU A 233 15.45 6.57 17.83
N SER A 234 15.54 6.12 19.08
CA SER A 234 15.96 6.94 20.18
C SER A 234 17.32 6.50 20.74
N VAL A 235 18.15 7.47 21.08
CA VAL A 235 19.47 7.22 21.66
C VAL A 235 19.59 8.02 22.95
N ARG A 236 19.81 7.33 24.08
CA ARG A 236 19.99 7.94 25.39
C ARG A 236 21.34 7.57 25.96
N ALA A 237 22.02 8.52 26.60
CA ALA A 237 23.23 8.22 27.33
C ALA A 237 22.90 7.63 28.71
N ASP A 238 23.47 6.47 29.00
CA ASP A 238 23.53 5.88 30.32
C ASP A 238 24.89 6.22 30.93
N PHE A 239 24.91 7.28 31.72
CA PHE A 239 26.14 7.78 32.29
C PHE A 239 26.70 6.85 33.36
N ALA A 240 25.87 6.08 34.07
CA ALA A 240 26.31 5.13 35.08
C ALA A 240 27.10 3.98 34.43
N GLU A 241 26.59 3.45 33.32
CA GLU A 241 27.19 2.33 32.60
C GLU A 241 28.12 2.79 31.45
N ARG A 242 28.29 4.11 31.28
CA ARG A 242 29.09 4.72 30.18
C ARG A 242 28.78 4.16 28.80
N ARG A 243 27.51 3.92 28.51
CA ARG A 243 27.03 3.38 27.24
C ARG A 243 25.90 4.20 26.66
N LEU A 244 25.65 4.01 25.35
CA LEU A 244 24.48 4.53 24.67
C LEU A 244 23.40 3.44 24.62
N LEU A 245 22.24 3.76 25.18
CA LEU A 245 21.04 2.93 25.05
C LEU A 245 20.32 3.34 23.76
N ARG A 246 20.21 2.40 22.83
CA ARG A 246 19.48 2.59 21.59
C ARG A 246 18.16 1.84 21.65
N THR A 247 17.05 2.54 21.44
CA THR A 247 15.74 1.95 21.26
C THR A 247 15.38 2.08 19.78
N PRO A 248 15.27 0.96 19.05
CA PRO A 248 14.96 1.01 17.62
C PRO A 248 13.54 1.49 17.39
N GLY A 249 13.27 1.97 16.17
CA GLY A 249 11.92 2.21 15.68
C GLY A 249 11.07 0.94 15.69
N LEU A 250 9.77 1.09 15.74
CA LEU A 250 8.84 -0.03 15.88
C LEU A 250 8.57 -0.76 14.57
N LEU A 251 8.60 -0.04 13.44
CA LEU A 251 8.30 -0.60 12.13
C LEU A 251 9.55 -1.29 11.55
N THR A 252 9.46 -2.61 11.43
CA THR A 252 10.57 -3.43 10.94
C THR A 252 10.76 -3.24 9.46
N ASP A 253 9.68 -3.33 8.71
CA ASP A 253 9.65 -3.19 7.25
C ASP A 253 9.07 -1.84 6.83
N ASP A 254 9.22 -1.51 5.55
CA ASP A 254 8.59 -0.35 4.95
C ASP A 254 7.08 -0.42 5.20
N THR A 255 6.46 0.72 5.41
CA THR A 255 5.04 0.74 5.76
C THR A 255 4.33 1.82 4.98
N THR A 256 3.45 1.41 4.08
CA THR A 256 2.69 2.31 3.22
C THR A 256 1.20 1.98 3.26
N LEU A 257 0.38 3.01 3.46
CA LEU A 257 -1.08 2.84 3.44
C LEU A 257 -1.78 4.04 2.80
N VAL A 258 -2.92 3.74 2.20
CA VAL A 258 -3.89 4.73 1.72
C VAL A 258 -5.22 4.45 2.41
N VAL A 259 -5.82 5.50 2.95
CA VAL A 259 -7.12 5.43 3.62
C VAL A 259 -8.11 6.33 2.91
N LEU A 260 -9.27 5.78 2.63
CA LEU A 260 -10.45 6.50 2.16
C LEU A 260 -11.45 6.56 3.30
N ARG A 261 -12.03 7.73 3.54
CA ARG A 261 -13.11 7.91 4.52
C ARG A 261 -14.24 8.68 3.84
N ARG A 262 -15.46 8.16 3.96
CA ARG A 262 -16.64 8.88 3.46
C ARG A 262 -16.83 10.17 4.23
N ARG A 263 -16.93 11.28 3.49
CA ARG A 263 -17.30 12.59 4.07
C ARG A 263 -18.71 12.49 4.61
N MET A 264 -18.87 12.77 5.89
CA MET A 264 -20.20 12.98 6.45
C MET A 264 -20.77 14.24 5.81
N GLY A 265 -21.94 14.15 5.20
CA GLY A 265 -22.61 15.32 4.66
C GLY A 265 -22.68 16.38 5.75
N ARG A 266 -22.28 17.61 5.45
CA ARG A 266 -22.63 18.73 6.32
C ARG A 266 -24.15 18.82 6.32
N ALA A 267 -24.77 18.52 7.48
CA ALA A 267 -26.18 18.73 7.70
C ALA A 267 -26.53 20.22 7.52
#